data_3d51ba7eb828a7a3861b814acc4b32b1
#
_entry.id   3d51ba7eb828a7a3861b814acc4b32b1
#
_cell.length_a   1.000
_cell.length_b   1.000
_cell.length_c   1.000
_cell.angle_alpha   90.00
_cell.angle_beta   90.00
_cell.angle_gamma   90.00
#
_symmetry.space_group_name_H-M   'P 1'
#
loop_
_entity.id
_entity.type
_entity.pdbx_description
1 polymer ?
#
loop_
_entity_poly.entity_id
_entity_poly.type
_entity_poly.pdbx_seq_one_letter_code
_entity_poly.pdbx_strand_id
1 'polypeptide(L)'
;MTVSHASQHRPASSPSSGGVWRATMSGFSANLVGIGLARFAYTPLLPVIVGAHWFAPSTAAYLGAANLAGYLAGAALARPLAACVAAPPTLNPMMMLATVAFIACAYPLSFPWFFAWRVISGAAGGVLMVLAATTVLPHVPPSRRGLAGGVIFMGVGAGIAASGTLVPLLLRQGLAETWLGLGIVSLILTLIAWRGWPSEPRPAAAPHNQRRTHEIPGLRALYVAYGLNAVGLVLHMIFLVDLVARGLGLGL
;
A
#
# COMPACT_ATOMS: atom_id res chain seq x y z
N MET A 1 19.63 13.64 57.53
CA MET A 1 18.77 12.55 57.02
C MET A 1 18.37 12.93 55.60
N THR A 2 19.15 12.47 54.63
CA THR A 2 18.90 12.71 53.20
C THR A 2 18.24 11.45 52.63
N VAL A 3 16.94 11.54 52.31
CA VAL A 3 16.18 10.47 51.67
C VAL A 3 16.49 10.49 50.18
N SER A 4 17.29 9.51 49.73
CA SER A 4 17.58 9.27 48.31
C SER A 4 16.35 8.63 47.66
N HIS A 5 15.62 9.41 46.84
CA HIS A 5 14.61 8.87 45.94
C HIS A 5 15.33 8.13 44.80
N ALA A 6 15.54 6.84 44.99
CA ALA A 6 15.90 5.95 43.88
C ALA A 6 14.69 5.84 42.94
N SER A 7 14.75 6.53 41.81
CA SER A 7 13.83 6.35 40.69
C SER A 7 13.95 4.91 40.18
N GLN A 8 12.96 4.09 40.50
CA GLN A 8 12.84 2.74 39.96
C GLN A 8 12.61 2.85 38.44
N HIS A 9 13.67 2.71 37.67
CA HIS A 9 13.58 2.44 36.25
C HIS A 9 12.85 1.08 36.08
N ARG A 10 11.53 1.11 35.84
CA ARG A 10 10.83 -0.07 35.37
C ARG A 10 11.47 -0.48 34.03
N PRO A 11 12.03 -1.69 33.93
CA PRO A 11 12.52 -2.16 32.63
C PRO A 11 11.34 -2.21 31.65
N ALA A 12 11.49 -1.55 30.52
CA ALA A 12 10.51 -1.61 29.43
C ALA A 12 10.29 -3.09 29.09
N SER A 13 9.05 -3.55 29.27
CA SER A 13 8.67 -4.93 28.98
C SER A 13 9.03 -5.22 27.52
N SER A 14 9.86 -6.23 27.28
CA SER A 14 10.18 -6.70 25.92
C SER A 14 8.86 -7.06 25.22
N PRO A 15 8.63 -6.57 23.99
CA PRO A 15 7.39 -6.83 23.28
C PRO A 15 7.20 -8.34 23.14
N SER A 16 6.03 -8.84 23.54
CA SER A 16 5.70 -10.26 23.42
C SER A 16 5.83 -10.69 21.95
N SER A 17 6.40 -11.88 21.71
CA SER A 17 6.55 -12.41 20.34
C SER A 17 5.23 -12.42 19.53
N GLY A 18 4.11 -12.61 20.21
CA GLY A 18 2.78 -12.50 19.62
C GLY A 18 2.41 -11.09 19.14
N GLY A 19 2.81 -10.05 19.87
CA GLY A 19 2.58 -8.65 19.47
C GLY A 19 3.36 -8.27 18.22
N VAL A 20 4.63 -8.69 18.15
CA VAL A 20 5.48 -8.46 16.96
C VAL A 20 4.90 -9.12 15.71
N TRP A 21 4.44 -10.37 15.83
CA TRP A 21 3.86 -11.10 14.72
C TRP A 21 2.55 -10.46 14.22
N ARG A 22 1.67 -10.05 15.14
CA ARG A 22 0.44 -9.35 14.78
C ARG A 22 0.72 -8.03 14.05
N ALA A 23 1.66 -7.24 14.53
CA ALA A 23 2.07 -6.00 13.87
C ALA A 23 2.64 -6.26 12.47
N THR A 24 3.46 -7.29 12.30
CA THR A 24 4.01 -7.71 11.01
C THR A 24 2.90 -8.12 10.03
N MET A 25 1.91 -8.89 10.49
CA MET A 25 0.76 -9.29 9.68
C MET A 25 -0.12 -8.10 9.30
N SER A 26 -0.27 -7.10 10.18
CA SER A 26 -0.98 -5.86 9.83
C SER A 26 -0.24 -5.10 8.72
N GLY A 27 1.08 -5.01 8.78
CA GLY A 27 1.89 -4.42 7.71
C GLY A 27 1.81 -5.18 6.39
N PHE A 28 1.82 -6.51 6.44
CA PHE A 28 1.58 -7.39 5.29
C PHE A 28 0.21 -7.10 4.64
N SER A 29 -0.87 -7.11 5.45
CA SER A 29 -2.22 -6.86 4.98
C SER A 29 -2.37 -5.46 4.38
N ALA A 30 -1.73 -4.44 4.98
CA ALA A 30 -1.75 -3.08 4.47
C ALA A 30 -1.11 -2.96 3.08
N ASN A 31 0.04 -3.59 2.86
CA ASN A 31 0.71 -3.61 1.56
C ASN A 31 -0.05 -4.45 0.53
N LEU A 32 -0.65 -5.56 0.95
CA LEU A 32 -1.48 -6.40 0.10
C LEU A 32 -2.70 -5.61 -0.40
N VAL A 33 -3.42 -4.92 0.48
CA VAL A 33 -4.59 -4.10 0.12
C VAL A 33 -4.18 -2.86 -0.66
N GLY A 34 -3.25 -2.06 -0.12
CA GLY A 34 -2.95 -0.72 -0.62
C GLY A 34 -2.18 -0.71 -1.94
N ILE A 35 -1.39 -1.75 -2.22
CA ILE A 35 -0.59 -1.84 -3.43
C ILE A 35 -1.00 -3.08 -4.23
N GLY A 36 -0.92 -4.25 -3.61
CA GLY A 36 -1.14 -5.51 -4.28
C GLY A 36 -2.49 -5.56 -4.98
N LEU A 37 -3.59 -5.30 -4.28
CA LEU A 37 -4.92 -5.27 -4.87
C LEU A 37 -5.24 -3.92 -5.51
N ALA A 38 -5.11 -2.80 -4.78
CA ALA A 38 -5.58 -1.49 -5.23
C ALA A 38 -4.94 -1.00 -6.53
N ARG A 39 -3.70 -1.37 -6.77
CA ARG A 39 -2.97 -1.02 -7.99
C ARG A 39 -3.01 -2.13 -9.03
N PHE A 40 -2.64 -3.36 -8.64
CA PHE A 40 -2.39 -4.43 -9.62
C PHE A 40 -3.65 -5.16 -10.08
N ALA A 41 -4.76 -5.16 -9.30
CA ALA A 41 -6.01 -5.73 -9.78
C ALA A 41 -6.60 -4.97 -10.98
N TYR A 42 -6.23 -3.71 -11.17
CA TYR A 42 -6.70 -2.92 -12.31
C TYR A 42 -6.12 -3.43 -13.64
N THR A 43 -4.93 -3.99 -13.64
CA THR A 43 -4.27 -4.48 -14.86
C THR A 43 -5.11 -5.54 -15.59
N PRO A 44 -5.53 -6.65 -14.97
CA PRO A 44 -6.42 -7.61 -15.62
C PRO A 44 -7.85 -7.10 -15.81
N LEU A 45 -8.31 -6.09 -15.05
CA LEU A 45 -9.63 -5.50 -15.22
C LEU A 45 -9.72 -4.54 -16.40
N LEU A 46 -8.62 -3.91 -16.80
CA LEU A 46 -8.60 -2.88 -17.85
C LEU A 46 -9.20 -3.37 -19.19
N PRO A 47 -8.79 -4.50 -19.78
CA PRO A 47 -9.38 -4.99 -21.02
C PRO A 47 -10.87 -5.34 -20.86
N VAL A 48 -11.28 -5.82 -19.69
CA VAL A 48 -12.68 -6.18 -19.41
C VAL A 48 -13.55 -4.93 -19.26
N ILE A 49 -13.06 -3.88 -18.61
CA ILE A 49 -13.74 -2.57 -18.51
C ILE A 49 -14.00 -1.98 -19.89
N VAL A 50 -13.01 -2.08 -20.78
CA VAL A 50 -13.14 -1.61 -22.18
C VAL A 50 -14.11 -2.51 -22.97
N GLY A 51 -14.00 -3.83 -22.84
CA GLY A 51 -14.89 -4.79 -23.50
C GLY A 51 -16.35 -4.69 -23.03
N ALA A 52 -16.57 -4.40 -21.76
CA ALA A 52 -17.90 -4.16 -21.19
C ALA A 52 -18.45 -2.74 -21.51
N HIS A 53 -17.73 -1.93 -22.27
CA HIS A 53 -18.12 -0.56 -22.68
C HIS A 53 -18.36 0.38 -21.49
N TRP A 54 -17.77 0.12 -20.32
CA TRP A 54 -17.85 1.07 -19.21
C TRP A 54 -17.13 2.37 -19.55
N PHE A 55 -15.95 2.26 -20.18
CA PHE A 55 -15.14 3.40 -20.63
C PHE A 55 -14.42 3.09 -21.93
N ALA A 56 -14.15 4.13 -22.73
CA ALA A 56 -13.29 4.02 -23.90
C ALA A 56 -11.85 3.65 -23.52
N PRO A 57 -11.05 3.02 -24.40
CA PRO A 57 -9.69 2.55 -24.08
C PRO A 57 -8.78 3.65 -23.52
N SER A 58 -8.80 4.85 -24.12
CA SER A 58 -8.02 6.00 -23.64
C SER A 58 -8.45 6.43 -22.25
N THR A 59 -9.76 6.48 -21.99
CA THR A 59 -10.33 6.84 -20.69
C THR A 59 -9.95 5.81 -19.61
N ALA A 60 -10.01 4.52 -19.93
CA ALA A 60 -9.60 3.46 -19.02
C ALA A 60 -8.10 3.55 -18.68
N ALA A 61 -7.25 3.91 -19.65
CA ALA A 61 -5.82 4.15 -19.39
C ALA A 61 -5.60 5.33 -18.42
N TYR A 62 -6.34 6.42 -18.57
CA TYR A 62 -6.29 7.56 -17.64
C TYR A 62 -6.69 7.17 -16.21
N LEU A 63 -7.61 6.24 -16.03
CA LEU A 63 -7.99 5.73 -14.70
C LEU A 63 -6.83 4.95 -14.03
N GLY A 64 -6.01 4.26 -14.82
CA GLY A 64 -4.76 3.65 -14.35
C GLY A 64 -3.75 4.72 -13.90
N ALA A 65 -3.56 5.76 -14.72
CA ALA A 65 -2.67 6.88 -14.40
C ALA A 65 -3.16 7.67 -13.17
N ALA A 66 -4.47 7.83 -13.00
CA ALA A 66 -5.08 8.47 -11.83
C ALA A 66 -4.68 7.78 -10.52
N ASN A 67 -4.70 6.45 -10.49
CA ASN A 67 -4.25 5.69 -9.31
C ASN A 67 -2.75 5.90 -9.02
N LEU A 68 -1.90 5.96 -10.04
CA LEU A 68 -0.48 6.26 -9.88
C LEU A 68 -0.23 7.68 -9.38
N ALA A 69 -0.93 8.67 -9.93
CA ALA A 69 -0.84 10.05 -9.45
C ALA A 69 -1.26 10.15 -7.98
N GLY A 70 -2.38 9.51 -7.62
CA GLY A 70 -2.81 9.38 -6.24
C GLY A 70 -1.74 8.74 -5.36
N TYR A 71 -1.15 7.64 -5.80
CA TYR A 71 -0.09 6.95 -5.06
C TYR A 71 1.12 7.85 -4.78
N LEU A 72 1.59 8.60 -5.77
CA LEU A 72 2.69 9.55 -5.59
C LEU A 72 2.33 10.66 -4.58
N ALA A 73 1.12 11.22 -4.71
CA ALA A 73 0.62 12.22 -3.76
C ALA A 73 0.53 11.66 -2.34
N GLY A 74 -0.04 10.47 -2.17
CA GLY A 74 -0.14 9.78 -0.88
C GLY A 74 1.22 9.48 -0.26
N ALA A 75 2.17 8.99 -1.05
CA ALA A 75 3.53 8.72 -0.59
C ALA A 75 4.26 10.00 -0.14
N ALA A 76 4.09 11.12 -0.88
CA ALA A 76 4.65 12.41 -0.51
C ALA A 76 4.03 12.97 0.77
N LEU A 77 2.72 12.80 0.94
CA LEU A 77 1.96 13.31 2.09
C LEU A 77 2.06 12.40 3.32
N ALA A 78 2.55 11.18 3.20
CA ALA A 78 2.57 10.20 4.28
C ALA A 78 3.32 10.69 5.52
N ARG A 79 4.51 11.28 5.34
CA ARG A 79 5.32 11.80 6.46
C ARG A 79 4.69 13.00 7.16
N PRO A 80 4.26 14.07 6.46
CA PRO A 80 3.55 15.19 7.11
C PRO A 80 2.26 14.71 7.79
N LEU A 81 1.51 13.79 7.20
CA LEU A 81 0.31 13.24 7.80
C LEU A 81 0.62 12.51 9.12
N ALA A 82 1.67 11.68 9.13
CA ALA A 82 2.12 10.98 10.34
C ALA A 82 2.70 11.92 11.41
N ALA A 83 3.19 13.09 11.02
CA ALA A 83 3.60 14.12 11.98
C ALA A 83 2.41 14.79 12.69
N CYS A 84 1.27 14.93 11.97
CA CYS A 84 0.06 15.56 12.53
C CYS A 84 -0.80 14.59 13.35
N VAL A 85 -0.96 13.33 12.89
CA VAL A 85 -1.99 12.41 13.41
C VAL A 85 -1.36 11.11 13.96
N ALA A 86 -0.09 10.96 14.08
CA ALA A 86 0.61 9.71 14.36
C ALA A 86 0.32 8.59 13.32
N ALA A 87 1.23 7.61 13.19
CA ALA A 87 1.10 6.61 12.15
C ALA A 87 0.01 5.54 12.44
N PRO A 88 -0.10 4.96 13.65
CA PRO A 88 -1.07 3.88 13.89
C PRO A 88 -2.52 4.26 13.61
N PRO A 89 -3.07 5.41 14.10
CA PRO A 89 -4.43 5.82 13.80
C PRO A 89 -4.64 6.24 12.33
N THR A 90 -3.58 6.50 11.57
CA THR A 90 -3.67 6.82 10.14
C THR A 90 -3.83 5.57 9.27
N LEU A 91 -3.24 4.45 9.67
CA LEU A 91 -3.18 3.23 8.83
C LEU A 91 -4.55 2.57 8.64
N ASN A 92 -5.34 2.42 9.70
CA ASN A 92 -6.67 1.83 9.60
C ASN A 92 -7.63 2.61 8.68
N PRO A 93 -7.77 3.94 8.81
CA PRO A 93 -8.56 4.74 7.87
C PRO A 93 -8.08 4.64 6.41
N MET A 94 -6.77 4.55 6.18
CA MET A 94 -6.25 4.39 4.82
C MET A 94 -6.61 3.02 4.22
N MET A 95 -6.53 1.94 5.00
CA MET A 95 -7.00 0.62 4.56
C MET A 95 -8.51 0.62 4.29
N MET A 96 -9.29 1.26 5.17
CA MET A 96 -10.74 1.40 4.99
C MET A 96 -11.06 2.23 3.74
N LEU A 97 -10.33 3.31 3.49
CA LEU A 97 -10.50 4.16 2.32
C LEU A 97 -10.21 3.40 1.02
N ALA A 98 -9.18 2.56 0.99
CA ALA A 98 -8.92 1.66 -0.13
C ALA A 98 -10.07 0.65 -0.33
N THR A 99 -10.61 0.10 0.76
CA THR A 99 -11.76 -0.81 0.73
C THR A 99 -13.02 -0.13 0.16
N VAL A 100 -13.35 1.07 0.64
CA VAL A 100 -14.48 1.85 0.13
C VAL A 100 -14.28 2.19 -1.34
N ALA A 101 -13.06 2.50 -1.77
CA ALA A 101 -12.77 2.77 -3.17
C ALA A 101 -13.04 1.56 -4.08
N PHE A 102 -12.77 0.33 -3.64
CA PHE A 102 -13.16 -0.87 -4.39
C PHE A 102 -14.68 -0.96 -4.55
N ILE A 103 -15.42 -0.77 -3.46
CA ILE A 103 -16.89 -0.82 -3.48
C ILE A 103 -17.46 0.29 -4.38
N ALA A 104 -16.92 1.50 -4.30
CA ALA A 104 -17.35 2.62 -5.13
C ALA A 104 -17.08 2.39 -6.62
N CYS A 105 -15.98 1.73 -6.98
CA CYS A 105 -15.66 1.36 -8.35
C CYS A 105 -16.54 0.24 -8.92
N ALA A 106 -17.33 -0.46 -8.10
CA ALA A 106 -18.33 -1.41 -8.58
C ALA A 106 -19.50 -0.70 -9.31
N TYR A 107 -19.67 0.59 -9.05
CA TYR A 107 -20.76 1.41 -9.61
C TYR A 107 -20.16 2.51 -10.50
N PRO A 108 -20.03 2.30 -11.82
CA PRO A 108 -19.45 3.27 -12.76
C PRO A 108 -20.41 4.39 -13.09
N LEU A 109 -20.79 5.20 -12.09
CA LEU A 109 -21.79 6.27 -12.22
C LEU A 109 -21.38 7.34 -13.24
N SER A 110 -20.09 7.69 -13.26
CA SER A 110 -19.51 8.66 -14.20
C SER A 110 -17.99 8.53 -14.24
N PHE A 111 -17.36 9.11 -15.27
CA PHE A 111 -15.89 9.16 -15.32
C PHE A 111 -15.27 9.92 -14.12
N PRO A 112 -15.75 11.15 -13.75
CA PRO A 112 -15.20 11.84 -12.58
C PRO A 112 -15.32 11.06 -11.27
N TRP A 113 -16.42 10.32 -11.10
CA TRP A 113 -16.64 9.45 -9.94
C TRP A 113 -15.57 8.36 -9.87
N PHE A 114 -15.39 7.63 -10.95
CA PHE A 114 -14.44 6.54 -11.01
C PHE A 114 -13.00 7.06 -10.88
N PHE A 115 -12.70 8.18 -11.56
CA PHE A 115 -11.40 8.86 -11.49
C PHE A 115 -11.05 9.27 -10.05
N ALA A 116 -11.98 9.91 -9.35
CA ALA A 116 -11.78 10.33 -7.95
C ALA A 116 -11.46 9.14 -7.05
N TRP A 117 -12.21 8.04 -7.16
CA TRP A 117 -11.95 6.86 -6.35
C TRP A 117 -10.66 6.14 -6.74
N ARG A 118 -10.24 6.19 -7.99
CA ARG A 118 -8.91 5.70 -8.40
C ARG A 118 -7.78 6.54 -7.80
N VAL A 119 -7.90 7.86 -7.78
CA VAL A 119 -6.93 8.76 -7.09
C VAL A 119 -6.90 8.49 -5.59
N ILE A 120 -8.06 8.42 -4.95
CA ILE A 120 -8.20 8.16 -3.50
C ILE A 120 -7.58 6.81 -3.13
N SER A 121 -7.90 5.76 -3.87
CA SER A 121 -7.33 4.43 -3.69
C SER A 121 -5.80 4.44 -3.81
N GLY A 122 -5.29 5.14 -4.82
CA GLY A 122 -3.85 5.32 -5.00
C GLY A 122 -3.23 6.06 -3.81
N ALA A 123 -3.81 7.18 -3.38
CA ALA A 123 -3.32 7.96 -2.26
C ALA A 123 -3.28 7.14 -0.95
N ALA A 124 -4.33 6.39 -0.67
CA ALA A 124 -4.35 5.47 0.45
C ALA A 124 -3.21 4.44 0.36
N GLY A 125 -3.01 3.83 -0.81
CA GLY A 125 -1.92 2.88 -1.06
C GLY A 125 -0.53 3.50 -0.86
N GLY A 126 -0.32 4.74 -1.32
CA GLY A 126 0.94 5.47 -1.13
C GLY A 126 1.26 5.74 0.34
N VAL A 127 0.26 6.14 1.13
CA VAL A 127 0.40 6.33 2.59
C VAL A 127 0.71 5.00 3.27
N LEU A 128 -0.01 3.93 2.94
CA LEU A 128 0.20 2.59 3.51
C LEU A 128 1.61 2.07 3.22
N MET A 129 2.10 2.24 1.99
CA MET A 129 3.46 1.82 1.61
C MET A 129 4.55 2.47 2.47
N VAL A 130 4.43 3.78 2.69
CA VAL A 130 5.43 4.55 3.44
C VAL A 130 5.33 4.27 4.94
N LEU A 131 4.12 4.20 5.50
CA LEU A 131 3.92 4.15 6.95
C LEU A 131 3.89 2.75 7.53
N ALA A 132 3.45 1.71 6.80
CA ALA A 132 3.28 0.38 7.39
C ALA A 132 4.60 -0.18 7.94
N ALA A 133 5.65 -0.25 7.12
CA ALA A 133 6.95 -0.75 7.55
C ALA A 133 7.62 0.16 8.60
N THR A 134 7.56 1.47 8.40
CA THR A 134 8.18 2.45 9.32
C THR A 134 7.50 2.49 10.68
N THR A 135 6.24 2.08 10.78
CA THR A 135 5.50 1.96 12.05
C THR A 135 5.83 0.66 12.76
N VAL A 136 5.94 -0.45 12.04
CA VAL A 136 6.12 -1.78 12.63
C VAL A 136 7.58 -2.07 13.00
N LEU A 137 8.52 -1.84 12.10
CA LEU A 137 9.91 -2.26 12.24
C LEU A 137 10.65 -1.73 13.48
N PRO A 138 10.39 -0.50 13.98
CA PRO A 138 11.01 -0.05 15.24
C PRO A 138 10.66 -0.87 16.47
N HIS A 139 9.50 -1.55 16.46
CA HIS A 139 9.02 -2.40 17.55
C HIS A 139 9.47 -3.86 17.42
N VAL A 140 10.15 -4.21 16.33
CA VAL A 140 10.68 -5.55 16.09
C VAL A 140 12.12 -5.65 16.60
N PRO A 141 12.49 -6.72 17.33
CA PRO A 141 13.88 -6.96 17.76
C PRO A 141 14.85 -6.89 16.57
N PRO A 142 16.05 -6.32 16.73
CA PRO A 142 17.01 -6.13 15.64
C PRO A 142 17.31 -7.41 14.85
N SER A 143 17.40 -8.56 15.52
CA SER A 143 17.66 -9.87 14.92
C SER A 143 16.53 -10.36 13.98
N ARG A 144 15.31 -9.83 14.12
CA ARG A 144 14.12 -10.25 13.33
C ARG A 144 13.61 -9.16 12.37
N ARG A 145 14.22 -7.98 12.35
CA ARG A 145 13.79 -6.86 11.50
C ARG A 145 13.81 -7.19 10.02
N GLY A 146 14.83 -7.92 9.57
CA GLY A 146 14.94 -8.36 8.18
C GLY A 146 13.79 -9.27 7.78
N LEU A 147 13.47 -10.26 8.62
CA LEU A 147 12.35 -11.17 8.40
C LEU A 147 11.01 -10.43 8.40
N ALA A 148 10.75 -9.58 9.40
CA ALA A 148 9.52 -8.81 9.49
C ALA A 148 9.36 -7.86 8.28
N GLY A 149 10.43 -7.18 7.88
CA GLY A 149 10.42 -6.35 6.67
C GLY A 149 10.11 -7.16 5.42
N GLY A 150 10.76 -8.31 5.25
CA GLY A 150 10.48 -9.22 4.14
C GLY A 150 9.02 -9.66 4.08
N VAL A 151 8.44 -10.05 5.23
CA VAL A 151 7.01 -10.44 5.32
C VAL A 151 6.09 -9.25 4.98
N ILE A 152 6.37 -8.04 5.50
CA ILE A 152 5.56 -6.85 5.20
C ILE A 152 5.55 -6.56 3.69
N PHE A 153 6.70 -6.60 3.03
CA PHE A 153 6.80 -6.35 1.59
C PHE A 153 6.31 -7.52 0.73
N MET A 154 6.35 -8.75 1.24
CA MET A 154 5.74 -9.91 0.59
C MET A 154 4.23 -9.71 0.38
N GLY A 155 3.56 -8.85 1.17
CA GLY A 155 2.17 -8.43 0.95
C GLY A 155 1.93 -7.86 -0.45
N VAL A 156 2.90 -7.11 -1.01
CA VAL A 156 2.82 -6.60 -2.39
C VAL A 156 2.82 -7.76 -3.39
N GLY A 157 3.79 -8.68 -3.27
CA GLY A 157 3.89 -9.84 -4.16
C GLY A 157 2.67 -10.77 -4.06
N ALA A 158 2.20 -11.04 -2.84
CA ALA A 158 0.99 -11.82 -2.60
C ALA A 158 -0.25 -11.15 -3.24
N GLY A 159 -0.34 -9.82 -3.16
CA GLY A 159 -1.42 -9.08 -3.80
C GLY A 159 -1.36 -9.10 -5.33
N ILE A 160 -0.15 -9.06 -5.92
CA ILE A 160 0.02 -9.24 -7.37
C ILE A 160 -0.44 -10.65 -7.79
N ALA A 161 -0.02 -11.68 -7.08
CA ALA A 161 -0.44 -13.06 -7.33
C ALA A 161 -1.96 -13.21 -7.15
N ALA A 162 -2.53 -12.63 -6.09
CA ALA A 162 -3.97 -12.60 -5.86
C ALA A 162 -4.72 -11.87 -6.99
N SER A 163 -4.19 -10.75 -7.48
CA SER A 163 -4.78 -10.02 -8.61
C SER A 163 -4.80 -10.88 -9.88
N GLY A 164 -3.74 -11.65 -10.15
CA GLY A 164 -3.66 -12.54 -11.32
C GLY A 164 -4.54 -13.78 -11.21
N THR A 165 -4.93 -14.22 -10.02
CA THR A 165 -5.74 -15.42 -9.80
C THR A 165 -7.17 -15.11 -9.42
N LEU A 166 -7.37 -14.20 -8.46
CA LEU A 166 -8.68 -13.88 -7.91
C LEU A 166 -9.52 -13.06 -8.90
N VAL A 167 -8.91 -12.11 -9.63
CA VAL A 167 -9.65 -11.28 -10.59
C VAL A 167 -10.27 -12.11 -11.71
N PRO A 168 -9.55 -12.98 -12.44
CA PRO A 168 -10.17 -13.84 -13.43
C PRO A 168 -11.25 -14.77 -12.87
N LEU A 169 -11.10 -15.22 -11.62
CA LEU A 169 -12.11 -16.05 -10.96
C LEU A 169 -13.40 -15.27 -10.67
N LEU A 170 -13.27 -14.06 -10.13
CA LEU A 170 -14.41 -13.18 -9.82
C LEU A 170 -15.10 -12.66 -11.09
N LEU A 171 -14.36 -12.44 -12.17
CA LEU A 171 -14.89 -11.99 -13.46
C LEU A 171 -15.91 -12.97 -14.07
N ARG A 172 -15.89 -14.24 -13.66
CA ARG A 172 -16.93 -15.22 -14.06
C ARG A 172 -18.32 -14.84 -13.54
N GLN A 173 -18.38 -14.02 -12.48
CA GLN A 173 -19.65 -13.56 -11.90
C GLN A 173 -20.07 -12.20 -12.47
N GLY A 174 -19.12 -11.41 -12.98
CA GLY A 174 -19.34 -10.11 -13.57
C GLY A 174 -18.30 -9.08 -13.13
N LEU A 175 -18.30 -7.94 -13.81
CA LEU A 175 -17.32 -6.87 -13.55
C LEU A 175 -17.61 -6.11 -12.26
N ALA A 176 -18.88 -5.80 -11.97
CA ALA A 176 -19.28 -5.15 -10.72
C ALA A 176 -19.03 -6.06 -9.51
N GLU A 177 -19.37 -7.33 -9.64
CA GLU A 177 -19.15 -8.39 -8.64
C GLU A 177 -17.66 -8.55 -8.35
N THR A 178 -16.79 -8.40 -9.35
CA THR A 178 -15.34 -8.43 -9.15
C THR A 178 -14.86 -7.29 -8.28
N TRP A 179 -15.32 -6.07 -8.52
CA TRP A 179 -15.00 -4.93 -7.67
C TRP A 179 -15.49 -5.11 -6.23
N LEU A 180 -16.73 -5.62 -6.05
CA LEU A 180 -17.28 -5.93 -4.74
C LEU A 180 -16.49 -7.04 -4.04
N GLY A 181 -16.14 -8.10 -4.76
CA GLY A 181 -15.31 -9.19 -4.23
C GLY A 181 -13.94 -8.72 -3.73
N LEU A 182 -13.27 -7.85 -4.50
CA LEU A 182 -12.03 -7.20 -4.08
C LEU A 182 -12.23 -6.32 -2.84
N GLY A 183 -13.36 -5.61 -2.78
CA GLY A 183 -13.78 -4.83 -1.60
C GLY A 183 -13.97 -5.70 -0.36
N ILE A 184 -14.63 -6.85 -0.49
CA ILE A 184 -14.83 -7.80 0.61
C ILE A 184 -13.50 -8.36 1.10
N VAL A 185 -12.61 -8.80 0.20
CA VAL A 185 -11.27 -9.29 0.57
C VAL A 185 -10.47 -8.19 1.27
N SER A 186 -10.51 -6.96 0.74
CA SER A 186 -9.87 -5.80 1.36
C SER A 186 -10.43 -5.51 2.75
N LEU A 187 -11.75 -5.60 2.94
CA LEU A 187 -12.40 -5.41 4.23
C LEU A 187 -11.95 -6.45 5.25
N ILE A 188 -11.93 -7.73 4.87
CA ILE A 188 -11.47 -8.82 5.74
C ILE A 188 -10.03 -8.56 6.19
N LEU A 189 -9.13 -8.23 5.27
CA LEU A 189 -7.74 -7.92 5.58
C LEU A 189 -7.60 -6.68 6.47
N THR A 190 -8.44 -5.66 6.26
CA THR A 190 -8.50 -4.46 7.09
C THR A 190 -8.94 -4.81 8.52
N LEU A 191 -9.95 -5.65 8.67
CA LEU A 191 -10.44 -6.07 9.99
C LEU A 191 -9.40 -6.94 10.73
N ILE A 192 -8.68 -7.80 10.03
CA ILE A 192 -7.57 -8.59 10.59
C ILE A 192 -6.45 -7.66 11.08
N ALA A 193 -6.11 -6.62 10.30
CA ALA A 193 -5.05 -5.67 10.65
C ALA A 193 -5.46 -4.69 11.74
N TRP A 194 -6.76 -4.46 11.97
CA TRP A 194 -7.31 -3.34 12.76
C TRP A 194 -6.68 -3.16 14.14
N ARG A 195 -6.45 -4.25 14.84
CA ARG A 195 -5.89 -4.27 16.21
C ARG A 195 -4.44 -4.71 16.28
N GLY A 196 -3.78 -4.87 15.15
CA GLY A 196 -2.42 -5.38 15.09
C GLY A 196 -1.33 -4.31 15.15
N TRP A 197 -1.69 -3.04 14.98
CA TRP A 197 -0.71 -1.94 14.97
C TRP A 197 -0.13 -1.70 16.37
N PRO A 198 1.17 -1.36 16.47
CA PRO A 198 1.79 -1.02 17.75
C PRO A 198 1.10 0.20 18.37
N SER A 199 0.74 0.09 19.64
CA SER A 199 0.02 1.16 20.38
C SER A 199 0.95 2.17 21.05
N GLU A 200 2.23 1.86 21.22
CA GLU A 200 3.18 2.72 21.89
C GLU A 200 3.65 3.85 20.97
N PRO A 201 3.75 5.08 21.50
CA PRO A 201 4.42 6.15 20.78
C PRO A 201 5.83 5.69 20.43
N ARG A 202 6.24 5.89 19.19
CA ARG A 202 7.63 5.71 18.77
C ARG A 202 8.50 6.42 19.81
N PRO A 203 9.51 5.77 20.42
CA PRO A 203 10.50 6.48 21.19
C PRO A 203 10.96 7.66 20.33
N ALA A 204 10.81 8.88 20.85
CA ALA A 204 11.22 10.06 20.10
C ALA A 204 12.62 9.75 19.58
N ALA A 205 12.78 9.78 18.26
CA ALA A 205 14.08 9.59 17.67
C ALA A 205 14.98 10.59 18.42
N ALA A 206 16.00 10.07 19.11
CA ALA A 206 16.98 10.93 19.77
C ALA A 206 17.28 12.05 18.77
N PRO A 207 17.32 13.33 19.20
CA PRO A 207 17.43 14.45 18.29
C PRO A 207 18.49 14.09 17.30
N HIS A 208 18.05 13.95 16.05
CA HIS A 208 18.95 13.58 14.97
C HIS A 208 19.92 14.74 14.93
N ASN A 209 21.04 14.53 15.66
CA ASN A 209 22.15 15.45 15.57
C ASN A 209 22.29 15.62 14.07
N GLN A 210 21.99 16.83 13.58
CA GLN A 210 22.11 17.15 12.17
C GLN A 210 23.58 16.90 11.83
N ARG A 211 23.94 15.63 11.70
CA ARG A 211 25.11 15.27 10.92
C ARG A 211 24.84 15.95 9.60
N ARG A 212 25.53 17.09 9.43
CA ARG A 212 25.69 17.71 8.12
C ARG A 212 25.65 16.58 7.14
N THR A 213 24.62 16.57 6.31
CA THR A 213 24.55 15.65 5.19
C THR A 213 25.80 15.92 4.36
N HIS A 214 26.87 15.22 4.70
CA HIS A 214 27.95 15.04 3.75
C HIS A 214 27.22 14.52 2.50
N GLU A 215 27.17 15.32 1.47
CA GLU A 215 26.61 14.92 0.20
C GLU A 215 27.33 13.62 -0.15
N ILE A 216 26.64 12.50 -0.01
CA ILE A 216 27.21 11.19 -0.36
C ILE A 216 27.43 11.29 -1.87
N PRO A 217 28.69 11.26 -2.34
CA PRO A 217 28.97 11.33 -3.77
C PRO A 217 28.19 10.23 -4.48
N GLY A 218 27.42 10.58 -5.51
CA GLY A 218 26.57 9.64 -6.24
C GLY A 218 25.13 9.49 -5.76
N LEU A 219 24.72 10.09 -4.63
CA LEU A 219 23.33 10.01 -4.16
C LEU A 219 22.33 10.55 -5.20
N ARG A 220 22.68 11.66 -5.86
CA ARG A 220 21.86 12.22 -6.95
C ARG A 220 21.77 11.25 -8.13
N ALA A 221 22.88 10.62 -8.53
CA ALA A 221 22.89 9.62 -9.58
C ALA A 221 22.02 8.41 -9.22
N LEU A 222 22.06 7.97 -7.97
CA LEU A 222 21.22 6.88 -7.47
C LEU A 222 19.73 7.25 -7.55
N TYR A 223 19.35 8.46 -7.15
CA TYR A 223 17.95 8.92 -7.26
C TYR A 223 17.49 9.03 -8.71
N VAL A 224 18.34 9.54 -9.60
CA VAL A 224 18.02 9.63 -11.03
C VAL A 224 17.89 8.24 -11.63
N ALA A 225 18.82 7.33 -11.36
CA ALA A 225 18.76 5.95 -11.84
C ALA A 225 17.50 5.23 -11.35
N TYR A 226 17.16 5.41 -10.06
CA TYR A 226 15.95 4.83 -9.47
C TYR A 226 14.67 5.42 -10.09
N GLY A 227 14.66 6.73 -10.34
CA GLY A 227 13.55 7.42 -11.00
C GLY A 227 13.36 6.96 -12.45
N LEU A 228 14.43 6.84 -13.22
CA LEU A 228 14.38 6.34 -14.60
C LEU A 228 13.91 4.88 -14.65
N ASN A 229 14.42 4.03 -13.74
CA ASN A 229 13.94 2.65 -13.61
C ASN A 229 12.46 2.59 -13.28
N ALA A 230 11.97 3.45 -12.38
CA ALA A 230 10.55 3.51 -12.03
C ALA A 230 9.68 3.92 -13.23
N VAL A 231 10.10 4.89 -14.02
CA VAL A 231 9.39 5.30 -15.26
C VAL A 231 9.33 4.16 -16.27
N GLY A 232 10.44 3.47 -16.52
CA GLY A 232 10.47 2.31 -17.43
C GLY A 232 9.57 1.16 -16.96
N LEU A 233 9.59 0.88 -15.66
CA LEU A 233 8.79 -0.19 -15.06
C LEU A 233 7.28 0.08 -15.14
N VAL A 234 6.85 1.33 -14.99
CA VAL A 234 5.42 1.72 -15.03
C VAL A 234 4.82 1.42 -16.40
N LEU A 235 5.49 1.80 -17.48
CA LEU A 235 5.02 1.52 -18.85
C LEU A 235 4.86 0.02 -19.08
N HIS A 236 5.85 -0.75 -18.68
CA HIS A 236 5.83 -2.20 -18.80
C HIS A 236 4.70 -2.85 -18.00
N MET A 237 4.49 -2.44 -16.74
CA MET A 237 3.46 -3.01 -15.87
C MET A 237 2.02 -2.72 -16.31
N ILE A 238 1.78 -1.58 -16.93
CA ILE A 238 0.41 -1.18 -17.34
C ILE A 238 0.04 -1.82 -18.69
N PHE A 239 0.98 -1.82 -19.63
CA PHE A 239 0.66 -2.17 -21.02
C PHE A 239 1.08 -3.57 -21.44
N LEU A 240 1.88 -4.30 -20.63
CA LEU A 240 2.36 -5.61 -21.01
C LEU A 240 1.22 -6.61 -21.28
N VAL A 241 0.19 -6.63 -20.43
CA VAL A 241 -0.95 -7.54 -20.58
C VAL A 241 -1.73 -7.23 -21.85
N ASP A 242 -1.97 -5.96 -22.13
CA ASP A 242 -2.66 -5.52 -23.34
C ASP A 242 -1.82 -5.80 -24.61
N LEU A 243 -0.52 -5.58 -24.54
CA LEU A 243 0.41 -5.88 -25.64
C LEU A 243 0.47 -7.38 -25.94
N VAL A 244 0.55 -8.21 -24.92
CA VAL A 244 0.58 -9.68 -25.08
C VAL A 244 -0.76 -10.19 -25.61
N ALA A 245 -1.88 -9.74 -25.08
CA ALA A 245 -3.21 -10.13 -25.50
C ALA A 245 -3.48 -9.78 -26.98
N ARG A 246 -3.14 -8.55 -27.39
CA ARG A 246 -3.36 -8.09 -28.77
C ARG A 246 -2.24 -8.50 -29.72
N GLY A 247 -0.98 -8.48 -29.27
CA GLY A 247 0.18 -8.76 -30.12
C GLY A 247 0.36 -10.25 -30.46
N LEU A 248 -0.02 -11.13 -29.55
CA LEU A 248 0.06 -12.59 -29.75
C LEU A 248 -1.26 -13.23 -30.19
N GLY A 249 -2.34 -12.46 -30.37
CA GLY A 249 -3.63 -13.00 -30.79
C GLY A 249 -4.25 -13.98 -29.80
N LEU A 250 -3.76 -13.99 -28.55
CA LEU A 250 -4.33 -14.79 -27.49
C LEU A 250 -5.60 -14.08 -27.01
N GLY A 251 -6.73 -14.40 -27.64
CA GLY A 251 -8.03 -13.94 -27.22
C GLY A 251 -8.26 -14.31 -25.75
N LEU A 252 -8.46 -13.29 -24.90
CA LEU A 252 -8.93 -13.44 -23.53
C LEU A 252 -10.45 -13.49 -23.52
#